data_94c7276747dd624a47f78713065e8785
#
_entry.id   94c7276747dd624a47f78713065e8785
#
_cell.length_a   1.000
_cell.length_b   1.000
_cell.length_c   1.000
_cell.angle_alpha   90.00
_cell.angle_beta   90.00
_cell.angle_gamma   90.00
#
_symmetry.space_group_name_H-M   'P 1'
#
loop_
_entity.id
_entity.type
_entity.pdbx_description
1 polymer ?
#
loop_
_entity_poly.entity_id
_entity_poly.type
_entity_poly.pdbx_seq_one_letter_code
_entity_poly.pdbx_strand_id
1 'polypeptide(L)'
;VPFINYRVAENIFCRSFDAGNLSRSDTAFDANYNSIGVGLKTFVCNGNSSTEKVAEFNSLSRTLKDFKGKELALKLGEFRNDRINLANRVYDIENSLYHIVARKEKELLLYEMDYNIIDIANIHSAKDNKASLQFEDGKNLYSFNYSKSTLFRKFIIPQNAFRVPIDIIEDPYSLLLELFE
;
A
#
# COMPACT_ATOMS: atom_id res chain seq x y z
N VAL A 1 -6.71 -13.54 13.94
CA VAL A 1 -6.18 -12.22 13.54
C VAL A 1 -7.38 -11.28 13.31
N PRO A 2 -7.38 -10.07 13.89
CA PRO A 2 -8.50 -9.14 13.75
C PRO A 2 -8.74 -8.77 12.28
N PHE A 3 -9.99 -8.58 11.92
CA PHE A 3 -10.37 -8.04 10.62
C PHE A 3 -10.56 -6.53 10.75
N ILE A 4 -9.83 -5.76 9.95
CA ILE A 4 -10.04 -4.34 9.78
C ILE A 4 -10.28 -4.07 8.31
N ASN A 5 -11.47 -3.57 7.97
CA ASN A 5 -11.75 -3.13 6.62
C ASN A 5 -10.87 -1.92 6.28
N TYR A 6 -10.25 -1.93 5.10
CA TYR A 6 -9.34 -0.85 4.68
C TYR A 6 -10.02 0.53 4.68
N ARG A 7 -11.29 0.61 4.31
CA ARG A 7 -12.05 1.88 4.34
C ARG A 7 -12.29 2.39 5.76
N VAL A 8 -12.42 1.50 6.72
CA VAL A 8 -12.53 1.88 8.13
C VAL A 8 -11.20 2.47 8.61
N ALA A 9 -10.07 1.84 8.26
CA ALA A 9 -8.75 2.37 8.58
C ALA A 9 -8.51 3.76 7.96
N GLU A 10 -8.86 3.94 6.68
CA GLU A 10 -8.80 5.23 5.96
C GLU A 10 -9.64 6.31 6.67
N ASN A 11 -10.88 5.99 7.02
CA ASN A 11 -11.77 6.94 7.71
C ASN A 11 -11.28 7.29 9.12
N ILE A 12 -10.76 6.31 9.86
CA ILE A 12 -10.19 6.55 11.19
C ILE A 12 -8.98 7.48 11.07
N PHE A 13 -8.05 7.20 10.17
CA PHE A 13 -6.89 8.05 9.93
C PHE A 13 -7.31 9.49 9.61
N CYS A 14 -8.18 9.68 8.61
CA CYS A 14 -8.61 11.01 8.19
C CYS A 14 -9.29 11.80 9.32
N ARG A 15 -10.12 11.13 10.15
CA ARG A 15 -10.77 11.78 11.29
C ARG A 15 -9.80 12.10 12.42
N SER A 16 -8.82 11.21 12.69
CA SER A 16 -7.87 11.39 13.79
C SER A 16 -6.87 12.52 13.54
N PHE A 17 -6.52 12.75 12.27
CA PHE A 17 -5.53 13.76 11.88
C PHE A 17 -6.15 14.98 11.17
N ASP A 18 -7.47 15.05 11.05
CA ASP A 18 -8.17 16.08 10.25
C ASP A 18 -7.64 16.14 8.80
N ALA A 19 -7.37 14.98 8.22
CA ALA A 19 -6.80 14.84 6.90
C ALA A 19 -7.88 14.75 5.81
N GLY A 20 -7.59 15.31 4.63
CA GLY A 20 -8.44 15.17 3.45
C GLY A 20 -8.52 13.71 2.98
N ASN A 21 -9.73 13.16 2.86
CA ASN A 21 -9.95 11.78 2.40
C ASN A 21 -9.97 11.72 0.87
N LEU A 22 -8.98 11.07 0.28
CA LEU A 22 -8.83 10.86 -1.17
C LEU A 22 -9.18 9.44 -1.62
N SER A 23 -9.61 8.57 -0.72
CA SER A 23 -9.80 7.13 -0.98
C SER A 23 -10.89 6.79 -2.02
N ARG A 24 -11.73 7.77 -2.39
CA ARG A 24 -12.74 7.63 -3.46
C ARG A 24 -12.30 8.27 -4.78
N SER A 25 -11.18 8.97 -4.78
CA SER A 25 -10.59 9.57 -5.97
C SER A 25 -9.69 8.57 -6.67
N ASP A 26 -9.64 8.60 -8.00
CA ASP A 26 -8.68 7.78 -8.75
C ASP A 26 -7.30 8.42 -8.75
N THR A 27 -6.67 8.44 -7.59
CA THR A 27 -5.37 9.07 -7.33
C THR A 27 -4.37 8.08 -6.71
N ALA A 28 -3.12 8.54 -6.51
CA ALA A 28 -2.06 7.72 -5.94
C ALA A 28 -2.12 7.61 -4.41
N PHE A 29 -2.82 8.53 -3.74
CA PHE A 29 -2.90 8.61 -2.28
C PHE A 29 -4.30 8.33 -1.77
N ASP A 30 -4.40 7.79 -0.55
CA ASP A 30 -5.66 7.54 0.15
C ASP A 30 -6.09 8.74 1.01
N ALA A 31 -5.12 9.56 1.45
CA ALA A 31 -5.36 10.80 2.18
C ALA A 31 -4.29 11.86 1.89
N ASN A 32 -4.59 13.14 2.18
CA ASN A 32 -3.61 14.22 2.22
C ASN A 32 -3.69 14.97 3.54
N TYR A 33 -2.52 15.33 4.08
CA TYR A 33 -2.39 16.07 5.32
C TYR A 33 -1.20 17.03 5.24
N ASN A 34 -1.44 18.35 5.32
CA ASN A 34 -0.39 19.37 5.31
C ASN A 34 0.69 19.15 4.23
N SER A 35 0.31 19.05 2.96
CA SER A 35 1.19 18.76 1.82
C SER A 35 1.88 17.38 1.89
N ILE A 36 1.38 16.46 2.72
CA ILE A 36 1.84 15.09 2.78
C ILE A 36 0.80 14.16 2.14
N GLY A 37 1.20 13.45 1.09
CA GLY A 37 0.41 12.37 0.50
C GLY A 37 0.54 11.09 1.30
N VAL A 38 -0.57 10.51 1.74
CA VAL A 38 -0.57 9.32 2.58
C VAL A 38 -1.21 8.14 1.85
N GLY A 39 -0.45 7.07 1.68
CA GLY A 39 -0.98 5.77 1.30
C GLY A 39 -1.29 4.94 2.54
N LEU A 40 -2.53 4.50 2.69
CA LEU A 40 -2.95 3.71 3.84
C LEU A 40 -2.93 2.21 3.51
N LYS A 41 -2.31 1.42 4.36
CA LYS A 41 -2.24 -0.03 4.20
C LYS A 41 -2.67 -0.75 5.47
N THR A 42 -3.54 -1.75 5.30
CA THR A 42 -3.85 -2.69 6.39
C THR A 42 -3.78 -4.12 5.87
N PHE A 43 -2.95 -4.93 6.47
CA PHE A 43 -2.71 -6.31 6.06
C PHE A 43 -2.40 -7.23 7.24
N VAL A 44 -2.64 -8.52 7.05
CA VAL A 44 -2.22 -9.55 8.00
C VAL A 44 -0.74 -9.83 7.82
N CYS A 45 0.03 -9.84 8.89
CA CYS A 45 1.44 -10.15 8.85
C CYS A 45 1.84 -11.19 9.90
N ASN A 46 1.95 -12.44 9.49
CA ASN A 46 2.36 -13.52 10.39
C ASN A 46 3.88 -13.54 10.66
N GLY A 47 4.67 -12.92 9.81
CA GLY A 47 6.12 -12.78 9.93
C GLY A 47 6.57 -11.34 10.17
N ASN A 48 7.74 -11.00 9.61
CA ASN A 48 8.33 -9.66 9.69
C ASN A 48 8.20 -8.87 8.38
N SER A 49 7.49 -9.39 7.39
CA SER A 49 7.22 -8.70 6.12
C SER A 49 5.94 -9.20 5.48
N SER A 50 5.36 -8.36 4.63
CA SER A 50 4.26 -8.71 3.74
C SER A 50 4.50 -8.15 2.34
N THR A 51 3.82 -8.71 1.33
CA THR A 51 3.89 -8.23 -0.05
C THR A 51 2.52 -7.71 -0.45
N GLU A 52 2.41 -6.40 -0.59
CA GLU A 52 1.13 -5.71 -0.74
C GLU A 52 1.03 -4.98 -2.07
N LYS A 53 -0.19 -4.88 -2.58
CA LYS A 53 -0.49 -4.14 -3.81
C LYS A 53 -0.14 -2.65 -3.66
N VAL A 54 0.61 -2.12 -4.64
CA VAL A 54 0.97 -0.69 -4.71
C VAL A 54 0.50 0.01 -5.98
N ALA A 55 0.13 -0.73 -7.03
CA ALA A 55 -0.48 -0.19 -8.23
C ALA A 55 -1.26 -1.26 -9.01
N GLU A 56 -2.28 -0.85 -9.76
CA GLU A 56 -3.00 -1.66 -10.74
C GLU A 56 -2.91 -1.01 -12.12
N PHE A 57 -2.73 -1.84 -13.15
CA PHE A 57 -2.55 -1.41 -14.53
C PHE A 57 -3.57 -2.09 -15.47
N ASN A 58 -4.81 -2.30 -15.00
CA ASN A 58 -5.83 -3.00 -15.79
C ASN A 58 -6.12 -2.31 -17.12
N SER A 59 -6.21 -0.98 -17.15
CA SER A 59 -6.41 -0.18 -18.36
C SER A 59 -5.21 -0.24 -19.32
N LEU A 60 -4.00 -0.48 -18.80
CA LEU A 60 -2.75 -0.57 -19.56
C LEU A 60 -2.32 -2.01 -19.84
N SER A 61 -3.14 -2.99 -19.45
CA SER A 61 -2.77 -4.41 -19.53
C SER A 61 -2.41 -4.87 -20.95
N ARG A 62 -3.06 -4.32 -21.96
CA ARG A 62 -2.77 -4.64 -23.38
C ARG A 62 -1.39 -4.13 -23.78
N THR A 63 -1.07 -2.88 -23.46
CA THR A 63 0.23 -2.27 -23.74
C THR A 63 1.36 -2.99 -23.00
N LEU A 64 1.14 -3.36 -21.74
CA LEU A 64 2.18 -4.03 -20.93
C LEU A 64 2.54 -5.45 -21.42
N LYS A 65 1.66 -6.12 -22.17
CA LYS A 65 1.92 -7.47 -22.70
C LYS A 65 3.06 -7.51 -23.73
N ASP A 66 3.37 -6.39 -24.36
CA ASP A 66 4.41 -6.30 -25.38
C ASP A 66 5.83 -6.22 -24.78
N PHE A 67 5.93 -5.95 -23.46
CA PHE A 67 7.20 -5.81 -22.75
C PHE A 67 7.49 -7.03 -21.87
N LYS A 68 8.78 -7.31 -21.62
CA LYS A 68 9.25 -8.41 -20.76
C LYS A 68 10.50 -8.01 -19.98
N GLY A 69 10.79 -8.75 -18.92
CA GLY A 69 12.01 -8.59 -18.15
C GLY A 69 12.25 -7.16 -17.69
N LYS A 70 13.47 -6.67 -17.89
CA LYS A 70 13.87 -5.32 -17.47
C LYS A 70 13.04 -4.22 -18.17
N GLU A 71 12.70 -4.41 -19.43
CA GLU A 71 11.90 -3.43 -20.19
C GLU A 71 10.50 -3.26 -19.57
N LEU A 72 9.85 -4.36 -19.20
CA LEU A 72 8.57 -4.30 -18.48
C LEU A 72 8.73 -3.63 -17.11
N ALA A 73 9.80 -3.94 -16.37
CA ALA A 73 10.05 -3.28 -15.08
C ALA A 73 10.21 -1.76 -15.22
N LEU A 74 10.91 -1.29 -16.26
CA LEU A 74 11.04 0.14 -16.57
C LEU A 74 9.67 0.77 -16.84
N LYS A 75 8.82 0.15 -17.68
CA LYS A 75 7.48 0.66 -18.00
C LYS A 75 6.55 0.70 -16.79
N LEU A 76 6.60 -0.31 -15.93
CA LEU A 76 5.85 -0.31 -14.67
C LEU A 76 6.29 0.83 -13.74
N GLY A 77 7.60 1.08 -13.69
CA GLY A 77 8.17 2.21 -12.94
C GLY A 77 7.70 3.55 -13.49
N GLU A 78 7.79 3.77 -14.80
CA GLU A 78 7.32 4.98 -15.49
C GLU A 78 5.85 5.25 -15.17
N PHE A 79 4.94 4.32 -15.46
CA PHE A 79 3.50 4.52 -15.25
C PHE A 79 3.12 4.74 -13.78
N ARG A 80 3.75 4.04 -12.84
CA ARG A 80 3.51 4.30 -11.42
C ARG A 80 4.00 5.67 -11.00
N ASN A 81 5.19 6.05 -11.43
CA ASN A 81 5.78 7.35 -11.09
C ASN A 81 4.98 8.50 -11.69
N ASP A 82 4.51 8.39 -12.94
CA ASP A 82 3.65 9.39 -13.58
C ASP A 82 2.36 9.62 -12.79
N ARG A 83 1.73 8.54 -12.30
CA ARG A 83 0.52 8.64 -11.49
C ARG A 83 0.78 9.35 -10.15
N ILE A 84 1.92 9.06 -9.51
CA ILE A 84 2.33 9.73 -8.25
C ILE A 84 2.63 11.20 -8.53
N ASN A 85 3.40 11.51 -9.58
CA ASN A 85 3.75 12.87 -9.94
C ASN A 85 2.52 13.70 -10.33
N LEU A 86 1.52 13.10 -10.97
CA LEU A 86 0.24 13.75 -11.25
C LEU A 86 -0.49 14.08 -9.93
N ALA A 87 -0.59 13.12 -9.01
CA ALA A 87 -1.22 13.33 -7.72
C ALA A 87 -0.52 14.43 -6.91
N ASN A 88 0.83 14.42 -6.89
CA ASN A 88 1.62 15.47 -6.24
C ASN A 88 1.25 16.86 -6.72
N ARG A 89 1.12 17.04 -8.04
CA ARG A 89 0.74 18.34 -8.63
C ARG A 89 -0.71 18.74 -8.36
N VAL A 90 -1.63 17.76 -8.38
CA VAL A 90 -3.07 18.03 -8.20
C VAL A 90 -3.40 18.41 -6.76
N TYR A 91 -2.69 17.84 -5.80
CA TYR A 91 -2.98 18.00 -4.37
C TYR A 91 -1.89 18.78 -3.61
N ASP A 92 -0.95 19.42 -4.30
CA ASP A 92 0.17 20.18 -3.73
C ASP A 92 0.97 19.36 -2.70
N ILE A 93 1.28 18.11 -3.07
CA ILE A 93 2.02 17.18 -2.20
C ILE A 93 3.52 17.39 -2.37
N GLU A 94 4.20 17.70 -1.29
CA GLU A 94 5.66 17.86 -1.22
C GLU A 94 6.37 16.58 -0.76
N ASN A 95 5.74 15.85 0.16
CA ASN A 95 6.27 14.61 0.73
C ASN A 95 5.19 13.53 0.73
N SER A 96 5.61 12.27 0.78
CA SER A 96 4.65 11.18 0.83
C SER A 96 5.14 10.00 1.67
N LEU A 97 4.22 9.35 2.37
CA LEU A 97 4.48 8.20 3.21
C LEU A 97 3.36 7.15 3.10
N TYR A 98 3.70 5.92 3.45
CA TYR A 98 2.72 4.90 3.83
C TYR A 98 2.50 4.95 5.33
N HIS A 99 1.24 5.07 5.76
CA HIS A 99 0.81 4.75 7.11
C HIS A 99 0.26 3.33 7.13
N ILE A 100 0.85 2.47 7.93
CA ILE A 100 0.60 1.04 7.90
C ILE A 100 0.02 0.56 9.22
N VAL A 101 -1.08 -0.19 9.13
CA VAL A 101 -1.70 -0.92 10.23
C VAL A 101 -1.56 -2.42 9.93
N ALA A 102 -0.43 -3.01 10.30
CA ALA A 102 -0.23 -4.44 10.17
C ALA A 102 -0.93 -5.17 11.33
N ARG A 103 -1.61 -6.26 11.01
CA ARG A 103 -2.45 -7.01 11.94
C ARG A 103 -1.80 -8.34 12.28
N LYS A 104 -1.58 -8.59 13.57
CA LYS A 104 -1.17 -9.87 14.12
C LYS A 104 -2.26 -10.41 15.06
N GLU A 105 -2.07 -11.62 15.52
CA GLU A 105 -2.91 -12.15 16.58
C GLU A 105 -2.74 -11.29 17.84
N LYS A 106 -3.84 -10.77 18.37
CA LYS A 106 -3.91 -9.94 19.59
C LYS A 106 -3.13 -8.62 19.57
N GLU A 107 -2.60 -8.18 18.42
CA GLU A 107 -1.93 -6.89 18.34
C GLU A 107 -2.06 -6.23 16.95
N LEU A 108 -2.04 -4.91 16.94
CA LEU A 108 -1.82 -4.08 15.76
C LEU A 108 -0.42 -3.48 15.82
N LEU A 109 0.24 -3.42 14.67
CA LEU A 109 1.53 -2.78 14.49
C LEU A 109 1.33 -1.55 13.61
N LEU A 110 1.56 -0.36 14.17
CA LEU A 110 1.47 0.89 13.44
C LEU A 110 2.87 1.42 13.15
N TYR A 111 3.11 1.77 11.91
CA TYR A 111 4.38 2.35 11.49
C TYR A 111 4.25 3.07 10.16
N GLU A 112 5.24 3.88 9.86
CA GLU A 112 5.32 4.64 8.63
C GLU A 112 6.54 4.23 7.81
N MET A 113 6.41 4.37 6.50
CA MET A 113 7.47 4.09 5.53
C MET A 113 7.37 5.08 4.39
N ASP A 114 8.51 5.31 3.72
CA ASP A 114 8.55 6.16 2.53
C ASP A 114 7.63 5.65 1.42
N TYR A 115 6.81 6.54 0.88
CA TYR A 115 6.03 6.33 -0.33
C TYR A 115 6.84 6.83 -1.54
N ASN A 116 7.95 6.17 -1.83
CA ASN A 116 8.85 6.61 -2.89
C ASN A 116 8.32 6.28 -4.29
N ILE A 117 8.70 7.11 -5.26
CA ILE A 117 8.71 6.70 -6.67
C ILE A 117 9.70 5.55 -6.86
N ILE A 118 9.50 4.75 -7.91
CA ILE A 118 10.46 3.71 -8.30
C ILE A 118 11.69 4.41 -8.90
N ASP A 119 12.87 4.08 -8.40
CA ASP A 119 14.14 4.57 -8.95
C ASP A 119 14.45 3.81 -10.26
N ILE A 120 13.94 4.36 -11.38
CA ILE A 120 14.02 3.72 -12.69
C ILE A 120 15.47 3.49 -13.12
N ALA A 121 16.39 4.40 -12.76
CA ALA A 121 17.80 4.29 -13.12
C ALA A 121 18.48 3.10 -12.42
N ASN A 122 18.02 2.74 -11.23
CA ASN A 122 18.57 1.65 -10.43
C ASN A 122 17.78 0.34 -10.54
N ILE A 123 16.88 0.20 -11.51
CA ILE A 123 16.19 -1.07 -11.73
C ILE A 123 17.16 -2.16 -12.17
N HIS A 124 17.22 -3.23 -11.36
CA HIS A 124 18.06 -4.41 -11.58
C HIS A 124 17.36 -5.70 -11.13
N SER A 125 18.03 -6.83 -11.26
CA SER A 125 17.55 -8.16 -10.83
C SER A 125 16.19 -8.55 -11.40
N ALA A 126 15.85 -8.07 -12.62
CA ALA A 126 14.59 -8.39 -13.25
C ALA A 126 14.54 -9.89 -13.62
N LYS A 127 13.64 -10.64 -12.99
CA LYS A 127 13.44 -12.09 -13.17
C LYS A 127 12.01 -12.40 -13.58
N ASP A 128 11.85 -12.91 -14.78
CA ASP A 128 10.57 -13.42 -15.28
C ASP A 128 10.28 -14.83 -14.78
N ASN A 129 9.06 -15.01 -14.28
CA ASN A 129 8.46 -16.31 -14.01
C ASN A 129 7.20 -16.47 -14.88
N LYS A 130 6.61 -17.68 -14.90
CA LYS A 130 5.37 -17.92 -15.67
C LYS A 130 4.21 -17.01 -15.28
N ALA A 131 4.12 -16.57 -14.00
CA ALA A 131 3.01 -15.82 -13.44
C ALA A 131 3.36 -14.38 -13.06
N SER A 132 4.64 -14.03 -12.95
CA SER A 132 5.08 -12.73 -12.42
C SER A 132 6.47 -12.33 -12.88
N LEU A 133 6.71 -11.03 -12.88
CA LEU A 133 8.04 -10.42 -12.96
C LEU A 133 8.44 -9.93 -11.57
N GLN A 134 9.66 -10.23 -11.12
CA GLN A 134 10.26 -9.64 -9.92
C GLN A 134 11.41 -8.71 -10.32
N PHE A 135 11.56 -7.58 -9.62
CA PHE A 135 12.66 -6.64 -9.82
C PHE A 135 12.93 -5.79 -8.58
N GLU A 136 14.06 -5.16 -8.53
CA GLU A 136 14.51 -4.27 -7.45
C GLU A 136 14.91 -2.90 -8.02
N ASP A 137 14.76 -1.83 -7.21
CA ASP A 137 15.16 -0.47 -7.54
C ASP A 137 16.26 0.07 -6.62
N GLY A 138 17.03 -0.83 -6.00
CA GLY A 138 18.06 -0.50 -5.02
C GLY A 138 17.54 -0.23 -3.61
N LYS A 139 16.24 0.05 -3.44
CA LYS A 139 15.59 0.30 -2.14
C LYS A 139 14.49 -0.72 -1.83
N ASN A 140 13.75 -1.12 -2.84
CA ASN A 140 12.54 -1.91 -2.67
C ASN A 140 12.53 -3.11 -3.61
N LEU A 141 11.87 -4.18 -3.16
CA LEU A 141 11.56 -5.36 -3.95
C LEU A 141 10.13 -5.29 -4.45
N TYR A 142 9.96 -5.43 -5.76
CA TYR A 142 8.67 -5.42 -6.44
C TYR A 142 8.37 -6.77 -7.11
N SER A 143 7.08 -7.07 -7.24
CA SER A 143 6.58 -8.21 -8.00
C SER A 143 5.35 -7.80 -8.80
N PHE A 144 5.37 -8.00 -10.11
CA PHE A 144 4.23 -7.73 -10.99
C PHE A 144 3.54 -9.04 -11.37
N ASN A 145 2.26 -9.16 -11.04
CA ASN A 145 1.43 -10.32 -11.41
C ASN A 145 0.81 -10.10 -12.79
N TYR A 146 1.12 -10.96 -13.75
CA TYR A 146 0.67 -10.83 -15.13
C TYR A 146 -0.85 -10.94 -15.28
N SER A 147 -1.48 -11.93 -14.63
CA SER A 147 -2.92 -12.18 -14.79
C SER A 147 -3.79 -11.09 -14.19
N LYS A 148 -3.30 -10.44 -13.13
CA LYS A 148 -4.00 -9.36 -12.42
C LYS A 148 -3.56 -7.97 -12.84
N SER A 149 -2.55 -7.84 -13.71
CA SER A 149 -1.93 -6.56 -14.06
C SER A 149 -1.61 -5.69 -12.84
N THR A 150 -1.12 -6.32 -11.78
CA THR A 150 -0.98 -5.69 -10.46
C THR A 150 0.47 -5.72 -10.00
N LEU A 151 0.97 -4.57 -9.58
CA LEU A 151 2.29 -4.41 -8.96
C LEU A 151 2.18 -4.48 -7.45
N PHE A 152 3.02 -5.29 -6.86
CA PHE A 152 3.19 -5.47 -5.42
C PHE A 152 4.56 -4.96 -5.00
N ARG A 153 4.65 -4.51 -3.74
CA ARG A 153 5.91 -4.16 -3.06
C ARG A 153 6.02 -4.96 -1.78
N LYS A 154 7.23 -5.38 -1.44
CA LYS A 154 7.53 -5.98 -0.13
C LYS A 154 7.63 -4.89 0.93
N PHE A 155 6.84 -5.04 2.00
CA PHE A 155 6.86 -4.19 3.20
C PHE A 155 7.50 -4.96 4.34
N ILE A 156 8.50 -4.36 4.98
CA ILE A 156 9.21 -4.94 6.13
C ILE A 156 8.74 -4.21 7.37
N ILE A 157 8.35 -4.95 8.40
CA ILE A 157 7.95 -4.36 9.68
C ILE A 157 9.21 -3.95 10.45
N PRO A 158 9.36 -2.66 10.79
CA PRO A 158 10.51 -2.19 11.55
C PRO A 158 10.40 -2.67 13.01
N GLN A 159 11.55 -2.85 13.67
CA GLN A 159 11.60 -3.31 15.06
C GLN A 159 10.93 -2.33 16.05
N ASN A 160 10.97 -1.04 15.72
CA ASN A 160 10.37 0.04 16.49
C ASN A 160 8.92 0.36 16.12
N ALA A 161 8.22 -0.51 15.37
CA ALA A 161 6.79 -0.33 15.10
C ALA A 161 6.02 -0.19 16.41
N PHE A 162 5.10 0.78 16.47
CA PHE A 162 4.25 0.98 17.62
C PHE A 162 3.26 -0.19 17.74
N ARG A 163 3.19 -0.81 18.93
CA ARG A 163 2.38 -2.00 19.20
C ARG A 163 1.17 -1.64 20.03
N VAL A 164 0.00 -1.99 19.53
CA VAL A 164 -1.27 -1.80 20.23
C VAL A 164 -1.84 -3.18 20.54
N PRO A 165 -1.88 -3.59 21.81
CA PRO A 165 -2.58 -4.82 22.18
C PRO A 165 -4.08 -4.64 21.94
N ILE A 166 -4.73 -5.69 21.44
CA ILE A 166 -6.17 -5.69 21.16
C ILE A 166 -6.79 -7.00 21.62
N ASP A 167 -8.03 -6.91 22.07
CA ASP A 167 -8.90 -8.06 22.28
C ASP A 167 -9.86 -8.21 21.09
N ILE A 168 -10.11 -9.44 20.70
CA ILE A 168 -11.06 -9.76 19.64
C ILE A 168 -12.37 -10.13 20.31
N ILE A 169 -13.40 -9.37 20.03
CA ILE A 169 -14.77 -9.66 20.50
C ILE A 169 -15.28 -10.82 19.66
N GLU A 170 -15.51 -11.97 20.31
CA GLU A 170 -15.98 -13.18 19.62
C GLU A 170 -17.48 -13.09 19.28
N ASP A 171 -18.28 -12.50 20.18
CA ASP A 171 -19.71 -12.24 19.96
C ASP A 171 -20.03 -10.73 20.04
N PRO A 172 -19.88 -10.00 18.91
CA PRO A 172 -20.19 -8.56 18.88
C PRO A 172 -21.69 -8.26 19.02
N TYR A 173 -22.56 -9.22 18.70
CA TYR A 173 -24.01 -9.01 18.77
C TYR A 173 -24.51 -8.97 20.21
N SER A 174 -24.07 -9.90 21.06
CA SER A 174 -24.41 -9.88 22.47
C SER A 174 -23.95 -8.58 23.16
N LEU A 175 -22.70 -8.14 22.86
CA LEU A 175 -22.20 -6.86 23.38
C LEU A 175 -23.01 -5.66 22.90
N LEU A 176 -23.47 -5.63 21.65
CA LEU A 176 -24.32 -4.58 21.12
C LEU A 176 -25.69 -4.56 21.79
N LEU A 177 -26.28 -5.71 22.09
CA LEU A 177 -27.58 -5.80 22.79
C LEU A 177 -27.47 -5.22 24.19
N GLU A 178 -26.39 -5.53 24.94
CA GLU A 178 -26.13 -4.98 26.29
C GLU A 178 -25.99 -3.44 26.30
N LEU A 179 -25.57 -2.83 25.18
CA LEU A 179 -25.45 -1.37 25.07
C LEU A 179 -26.79 -0.66 24.81
N PHE A 180 -27.85 -1.40 24.45
CA PHE A 180 -29.18 -0.85 24.14
C PHE A 180 -30.24 -1.21 25.21
N GLU A 181 -29.89 -1.97 26.24
CA GLU A 181 -30.67 -2.18 27.45
C GLU A 181 -30.38 -1.14 28.51
#